data_39d71fdc22db17b5a71a70e29ee98ccb
#
_entry.id   39d71fdc22db17b5a71a70e29ee98ccb
#
_cell.length_a   1.000
_cell.length_b   1.000
_cell.length_c   1.000
_cell.angle_alpha   90.00
_cell.angle_beta   90.00
_cell.angle_gamma   90.00
#
_symmetry.space_group_name_H-M   'P 1'
#
loop_
_entity.id
_entity.type
_entity.pdbx_description
1 polymer ?
#
loop_
_entity_poly.entity_id
_entity_poly.type
_entity_poly.pdbx_seq_one_letter_code
_entity_poly.pdbx_strand_id
1 'polypeptide(L)'
;MLNQFVLRNYRLFKNETLLDFFPAPINEHKASLLTAQGDGEAFLPVISLYGPNGCGKSSILEALWNVCRLAAGDFSLITSSDRSYCRLDHTCRELPLSFDLLFRRNGFLFRYQLDVKQGAVLEENMFYGKPGSDDAGVLFARKANELHIGNEAGKMDFSTLPAGVSLLRYLDPKSSSECAKAAASWFSQVLFFREHDYKKAPDLPSEVEERQVICRLLQAMDIDILDYSITKEQGFDDPSLILTHGKADGNTFFVSFNEESLSLIHI
;
A
#
# COMPACT_ATOMS: atom_id res chain seq x y z
N MET A 1 16.07 -1.26 5.35
CA MET A 1 15.88 -1.85 4.02
C MET A 1 14.60 -2.70 4.03
N LEU A 2 13.73 -2.58 3.04
CA LEU A 2 12.60 -3.49 2.84
C LEU A 2 13.14 -4.82 2.29
N ASN A 3 12.73 -5.94 2.85
CA ASN A 3 13.10 -7.27 2.38
C ASN A 3 11.97 -7.92 1.60
N GLN A 4 10.76 -7.88 2.17
CA GLN A 4 9.54 -8.41 1.54
C GLN A 4 8.34 -7.57 1.94
N PHE A 5 7.38 -7.48 1.03
CA PHE A 5 6.05 -6.95 1.28
C PHE A 5 5.01 -7.88 0.65
N VAL A 6 4.13 -8.42 1.48
CA VAL A 6 3.01 -9.26 1.06
C VAL A 6 1.72 -8.51 1.32
N LEU A 7 0.81 -8.56 0.35
CA LEU A 7 -0.55 -8.05 0.50
C LEU A 7 -1.57 -9.08 0.02
N ARG A 8 -2.75 -9.08 0.61
CA ARG A 8 -3.88 -9.92 0.21
C ARG A 8 -5.19 -9.18 0.38
N ASN A 9 -6.13 -9.49 -0.47
CA ASN A 9 -7.47 -8.91 -0.48
C ASN A 9 -7.47 -7.37 -0.58
N TYR A 10 -6.57 -6.80 -1.38
CA TYR A 10 -6.46 -5.36 -1.57
C TYR A 10 -6.64 -4.98 -3.05
N ARG A 11 -7.64 -4.12 -3.36
CA ARG A 11 -7.97 -3.64 -4.70
C ARG A 11 -8.12 -4.76 -5.74
N LEU A 12 -7.11 -5.00 -6.58
CA LEU A 12 -7.11 -6.03 -7.62
C LEU A 12 -6.56 -7.38 -7.12
N PHE A 13 -5.93 -7.41 -5.95
CA PHE A 13 -5.25 -8.57 -5.43
C PHE A 13 -6.13 -9.37 -4.48
N LYS A 14 -6.77 -10.44 -4.99
CA LYS A 14 -7.53 -11.39 -4.17
C LYS A 14 -6.62 -12.25 -3.31
N ASN A 15 -5.60 -12.83 -3.94
CA ASN A 15 -4.65 -13.75 -3.34
C ASN A 15 -3.42 -13.01 -2.81
N GLU A 16 -2.58 -13.71 -2.10
CA GLU A 16 -1.29 -13.19 -1.67
C GLU A 16 -0.45 -12.77 -2.88
N THR A 17 0.05 -11.56 -2.79
CA THR A 17 0.94 -10.97 -3.79
C THR A 17 2.19 -10.49 -3.07
N LEU A 18 3.33 -10.99 -3.50
CA LEU A 18 4.63 -10.76 -2.88
C LEU A 18 5.47 -9.79 -3.72
N LEU A 19 5.97 -8.75 -3.09
CA LEU A 19 7.09 -7.94 -3.57
C LEU A 19 8.34 -8.41 -2.79
N ASP A 20 9.28 -9.04 -3.50
CA ASP A 20 10.41 -9.73 -2.89
C ASP A 20 11.74 -9.11 -3.33
N PHE A 21 12.56 -8.68 -2.36
CA PHE A 21 13.90 -8.13 -2.59
C PHE A 21 15.01 -9.18 -2.44
N PHE A 22 14.69 -10.44 -2.14
CA PHE A 22 15.68 -11.50 -2.17
C PHE A 22 16.04 -11.84 -3.63
N PRO A 23 17.33 -12.03 -3.95
CA PRO A 23 17.75 -12.36 -5.30
C PRO A 23 17.36 -13.80 -5.66
N ALA A 24 17.04 -14.01 -6.93
CA ALA A 24 16.92 -15.36 -7.45
C ALA A 24 18.25 -16.13 -7.29
N PRO A 25 18.22 -17.47 -7.15
CA PRO A 25 19.43 -18.29 -6.96
C PRO A 25 20.25 -18.43 -8.26
N ILE A 26 20.69 -17.29 -8.81
CA ILE A 26 21.56 -17.21 -9.98
C ILE A 26 22.97 -16.79 -9.58
N ASN A 27 23.97 -17.20 -10.36
CA ASN A 27 25.37 -16.86 -10.07
C ASN A 27 25.86 -15.57 -10.75
N GLU A 28 25.05 -15.00 -11.63
CA GLU A 28 25.35 -13.81 -12.40
C GLU A 28 25.08 -12.54 -11.59
N HIS A 29 25.81 -11.46 -11.89
CA HIS A 29 25.59 -10.12 -11.33
C HIS A 29 25.64 -10.00 -9.79
N LYS A 30 26.32 -10.90 -9.09
CA LYS A 30 26.44 -10.85 -7.61
C LYS A 30 27.03 -9.53 -7.09
N ALA A 31 27.90 -8.87 -7.88
CA ALA A 31 28.47 -7.58 -7.53
C ALA A 31 27.46 -6.43 -7.48
N SER A 32 26.28 -6.61 -8.09
CA SER A 32 25.19 -5.62 -8.08
C SER A 32 24.25 -5.78 -6.88
N LEU A 33 24.42 -6.80 -6.06
CA LEU A 33 23.58 -7.04 -4.89
C LEU A 33 24.06 -6.21 -3.69
N LEU A 34 23.12 -5.81 -2.86
CA LEU A 34 23.39 -5.25 -1.55
C LEU A 34 23.64 -6.40 -0.57
N THR A 35 24.69 -6.30 0.22
CA THR A 35 24.96 -7.26 1.30
C THR A 35 24.54 -6.67 2.64
N ALA A 36 23.70 -7.38 3.38
CA ALA A 36 23.27 -6.94 4.69
C ALA A 36 24.40 -7.08 5.71
N GLN A 37 24.47 -6.13 6.63
CA GLN A 37 25.37 -6.22 7.78
C GLN A 37 24.84 -7.25 8.78
N GLY A 38 25.71 -8.11 9.27
CA GLY A 38 25.45 -9.09 10.32
C GLY A 38 25.46 -10.52 9.83
N ASP A 39 24.62 -10.88 8.87
CA ASP A 39 24.50 -12.27 8.35
C ASP A 39 25.04 -12.43 6.93
N GLY A 40 25.38 -11.33 6.26
CA GLY A 40 25.88 -11.36 4.87
C GLY A 40 24.81 -11.68 3.83
N GLU A 41 23.53 -11.67 4.19
CA GLU A 41 22.44 -11.94 3.26
C GLU A 41 22.37 -10.91 2.15
N ALA A 42 22.10 -11.37 0.93
CA ALA A 42 22.09 -10.54 -0.27
C ALA A 42 20.69 -10.08 -0.66
N PHE A 43 20.59 -8.86 -1.20
CA PHE A 43 19.32 -8.24 -1.60
C PHE A 43 19.43 -7.48 -2.92
N LEU A 44 18.33 -7.42 -3.64
CA LEU A 44 18.19 -6.59 -4.81
C LEU A 44 18.17 -5.11 -4.43
N PRO A 45 19.00 -4.24 -5.03
CA PRO A 45 18.96 -2.80 -4.76
C PRO A 45 17.74 -2.12 -5.38
N VAL A 46 17.16 -2.70 -6.44
CA VAL A 46 16.06 -2.15 -7.23
C VAL A 46 15.14 -3.27 -7.70
N ILE A 47 13.85 -3.01 -7.66
CA ILE A 47 12.82 -3.82 -8.31
C ILE A 47 12.05 -2.93 -9.29
N SER A 48 11.80 -3.43 -10.49
CA SER A 48 10.94 -2.79 -11.48
C SER A 48 9.65 -3.58 -11.66
N LEU A 49 8.51 -2.89 -11.59
CA LEU A 49 7.19 -3.48 -11.79
C LEU A 49 6.71 -3.18 -13.21
N TYR A 50 6.56 -4.22 -14.03
CA TYR A 50 6.06 -4.13 -15.39
C TYR A 50 4.73 -4.85 -15.53
N GLY A 51 3.92 -4.40 -16.48
CA GLY A 51 2.65 -5.03 -16.82
C GLY A 51 1.71 -4.06 -17.53
N PRO A 52 0.59 -4.54 -18.09
CA PRO A 52 -0.39 -3.70 -18.76
C PRO A 52 -1.05 -2.71 -17.81
N ASN A 53 -1.80 -1.76 -18.39
CA ASN A 53 -2.58 -0.79 -17.62
C ASN A 53 -3.64 -1.52 -16.78
N GLY A 54 -3.90 -1.02 -15.58
CA GLY A 54 -4.88 -1.64 -14.68
C GLY A 54 -4.45 -2.95 -13.99
N CYS A 55 -3.23 -3.48 -14.22
CA CYS A 55 -2.78 -4.73 -13.59
C CYS A 55 -2.37 -4.62 -12.10
N GLY A 56 -2.45 -3.43 -11.51
CA GLY A 56 -2.22 -3.23 -10.07
C GLY A 56 -0.82 -2.75 -9.67
N LYS A 57 0.06 -2.36 -10.60
CA LYS A 57 1.41 -1.83 -10.29
C LYS A 57 1.39 -0.74 -9.22
N SER A 58 0.57 0.28 -9.45
CA SER A 58 0.41 1.41 -8.51
C SER A 58 -0.26 0.99 -7.21
N SER A 59 -1.16 -0.01 -7.25
CA SER A 59 -1.87 -0.48 -6.06
C SER A 59 -0.94 -1.16 -5.05
N ILE A 60 0.13 -1.85 -5.52
CA ILE A 60 1.15 -2.42 -4.63
C ILE A 60 1.91 -1.30 -3.89
N LEU A 61 2.36 -0.28 -4.63
CA LEU A 61 3.10 0.85 -4.06
C LEU A 61 2.22 1.68 -3.12
N GLU A 62 0.95 1.88 -3.50
CA GLU A 62 -0.02 2.57 -2.66
C GLU A 62 -0.32 1.80 -1.37
N ALA A 63 -0.45 0.47 -1.43
CA ALA A 63 -0.62 -0.36 -0.25
C ALA A 63 0.55 -0.20 0.72
N LEU A 64 1.78 -0.29 0.23
CA LEU A 64 2.99 -0.10 1.03
C LEU A 64 3.05 1.31 1.63
N TRP A 65 2.76 2.34 0.83
CA TRP A 65 2.73 3.72 1.30
C TRP A 65 1.69 3.94 2.40
N ASN A 66 0.48 3.42 2.22
CA ASN A 66 -0.60 3.54 3.21
C ASN A 66 -0.25 2.83 4.53
N VAL A 67 0.38 1.65 4.47
CA VAL A 67 0.87 0.96 5.68
C VAL A 67 1.94 1.79 6.39
N CYS A 68 2.91 2.35 5.66
CA CYS A 68 3.94 3.20 6.27
C CYS A 68 3.35 4.46 6.93
N ARG A 69 2.29 5.03 6.37
CA ARG A 69 1.63 6.23 6.93
C ARG A 69 0.90 5.99 8.26
N LEU A 70 0.58 4.75 8.60
CA LEU A 70 0.00 4.43 9.92
C LEU A 70 0.89 4.90 11.08
N ALA A 71 2.20 4.80 10.92
CA ALA A 71 3.17 5.31 11.91
C ALA A 71 3.10 6.84 12.09
N ALA A 72 2.72 7.56 11.03
CA ALA A 72 2.50 9.01 11.08
C ALA A 72 1.09 9.40 11.59
N GLY A 73 0.23 8.41 11.89
CA GLY A 73 -1.13 8.62 12.37
C GLY A 73 -2.16 8.86 11.26
N ASP A 74 -1.84 8.52 10.02
CA ASP A 74 -2.83 8.48 8.94
C ASP A 74 -3.47 7.09 8.89
N PHE A 75 -4.71 7.00 9.37
CA PHE A 75 -5.47 5.76 9.44
C PHE A 75 -6.44 5.57 8.28
N SER A 76 -6.24 6.28 7.17
CA SER A 76 -7.11 6.18 5.97
C SER A 76 -7.19 4.75 5.44
N LEU A 77 -6.10 3.98 5.48
CA LEU A 77 -6.10 2.55 5.13
C LEU A 77 -7.10 1.74 5.97
N ILE A 78 -7.14 1.98 7.27
CA ILE A 78 -8.02 1.26 8.20
C ILE A 78 -9.46 1.73 7.99
N THR A 79 -9.70 3.04 8.00
CA THR A 79 -11.05 3.63 7.90
C THR A 79 -11.73 3.36 6.56
N SER A 80 -10.94 3.19 5.47
CA SER A 80 -11.45 2.86 4.13
C SER A 80 -11.40 1.36 3.79
N SER A 81 -11.10 0.49 4.76
CA SER A 81 -10.95 -0.95 4.51
C SER A 81 -12.19 -1.63 3.94
N ASP A 82 -13.38 -1.09 4.21
CA ASP A 82 -14.66 -1.52 3.64
C ASP A 82 -14.82 -1.22 2.13
N ARG A 83 -13.94 -0.41 1.54
CA ARG A 83 -13.92 -0.03 0.11
C ARG A 83 -12.69 -0.53 -0.62
N SER A 84 -11.64 -0.87 0.11
CA SER A 84 -10.33 -1.20 -0.44
C SER A 84 -10.10 -2.69 -0.67
N TYR A 85 -11.08 -3.56 -0.31
CA TYR A 85 -11.01 -4.99 -0.58
C TYR A 85 -11.08 -5.30 -2.09
N CYS A 86 -10.69 -6.51 -2.48
CA CYS A 86 -10.73 -6.97 -3.86
C CYS A 86 -12.19 -7.12 -4.35
N ARG A 87 -12.61 -6.23 -5.26
CA ARG A 87 -13.98 -6.21 -5.82
C ARG A 87 -14.20 -7.20 -6.97
N LEU A 88 -13.15 -7.87 -7.43
CA LEU A 88 -13.25 -8.86 -8.49
C LEU A 88 -13.96 -10.14 -8.03
N ASP A 89 -14.05 -10.34 -6.70
CA ASP A 89 -14.73 -11.47 -6.10
C ASP A 89 -15.53 -11.00 -4.88
N HIS A 90 -16.84 -11.26 -4.88
CA HIS A 90 -17.75 -10.85 -3.80
C HIS A 90 -17.43 -11.50 -2.44
N THR A 91 -16.77 -12.68 -2.43
CA THR A 91 -16.35 -13.34 -1.18
C THR A 91 -15.25 -12.55 -0.46
N CYS A 92 -14.50 -11.73 -1.17
CA CYS A 92 -13.43 -10.90 -0.61
C CYS A 92 -13.94 -9.85 0.39
N ARG A 93 -15.22 -9.45 0.29
CA ARG A 93 -15.84 -8.52 1.24
C ARG A 93 -15.85 -9.05 2.67
N GLU A 94 -15.92 -10.36 2.82
CA GLU A 94 -15.97 -11.01 4.13
C GLU A 94 -14.56 -11.30 4.71
N LEU A 95 -13.52 -11.08 3.93
CA LEU A 95 -12.14 -11.29 4.34
C LEU A 95 -11.47 -9.98 4.78
N PRO A 96 -10.49 -10.01 5.70
CA PRO A 96 -9.68 -8.84 6.01
C PRO A 96 -8.79 -8.45 4.82
N LEU A 97 -8.39 -7.18 4.79
CA LEU A 97 -7.20 -6.75 4.08
C LEU A 97 -6.00 -7.18 4.91
N SER A 98 -5.04 -7.90 4.32
CA SER A 98 -3.89 -8.42 5.04
C SER A 98 -2.60 -7.86 4.44
N PHE A 99 -1.69 -7.44 5.31
CA PHE A 99 -0.37 -6.91 4.95
C PHE A 99 0.69 -7.53 5.85
N ASP A 100 1.83 -7.92 5.27
CA ASP A 100 2.98 -8.46 5.97
C ASP A 100 4.25 -7.83 5.41
N LEU A 101 5.03 -7.17 6.26
CA LEU A 101 6.29 -6.52 5.91
C LEU A 101 7.43 -7.18 6.65
N LEU A 102 8.46 -7.55 5.91
CA LEU A 102 9.75 -7.94 6.44
C LEU A 102 10.78 -6.85 6.09
N PHE A 103 11.40 -6.26 7.10
CA PHE A 103 12.37 -5.18 6.88
C PHE A 103 13.51 -5.21 7.89
N ARG A 104 14.62 -4.57 7.53
CA ARG A 104 15.82 -4.45 8.37
C ARG A 104 16.15 -3.02 8.69
N ARG A 105 16.57 -2.79 9.95
CA ARG A 105 17.04 -1.49 10.40
C ARG A 105 17.99 -1.62 11.58
N ASN A 106 19.14 -0.92 11.52
CA ASN A 106 20.11 -0.84 12.62
C ASN A 106 20.49 -2.19 13.25
N GLY A 107 20.72 -3.21 12.43
CA GLY A 107 21.09 -4.55 12.90
C GLY A 107 19.95 -5.40 13.45
N PHE A 108 18.71 -4.94 13.32
CA PHE A 108 17.51 -5.71 13.63
C PHE A 108 16.78 -6.13 12.34
N LEU A 109 16.14 -7.29 12.41
CA LEU A 109 15.15 -7.79 11.47
C LEU A 109 13.78 -7.66 12.10
N PHE A 110 12.84 -7.05 11.40
CA PHE A 110 11.46 -6.85 11.86
C PHE A 110 10.49 -7.53 10.91
N ARG A 111 9.42 -8.10 11.48
CA ARG A 111 8.23 -8.53 10.73
C ARG A 111 7.01 -7.84 11.30
N TYR A 112 6.33 -7.06 10.48
CA TYR A 112 5.09 -6.37 10.81
C TYR A 112 3.93 -6.97 10.06
N GLN A 113 2.88 -7.37 10.77
CA GLN A 113 1.67 -7.99 10.24
C GLN A 113 0.46 -7.16 10.63
N LEU A 114 -0.46 -6.95 9.68
CA LEU A 114 -1.66 -6.15 9.88
C LEU A 114 -2.83 -6.75 9.12
N ASP A 115 -3.91 -7.04 9.86
CA ASP A 115 -5.22 -7.41 9.32
C ASP A 115 -6.24 -6.34 9.70
N VAL A 116 -6.91 -5.76 8.68
CA VAL A 116 -7.94 -4.73 8.87
C VAL A 116 -9.23 -5.08 8.15
N LYS A 117 -10.37 -4.78 8.77
CA LYS A 117 -11.70 -4.98 8.19
C LYS A 117 -12.68 -3.98 8.77
N GLN A 118 -13.55 -3.41 7.93
CA GLN A 118 -14.68 -2.57 8.35
C GLN A 118 -14.27 -1.42 9.31
N GLY A 119 -13.18 -0.74 9.00
CA GLY A 119 -12.70 0.38 9.80
C GLY A 119 -12.00 -0.01 11.10
N ALA A 120 -11.71 -1.27 11.33
CA ALA A 120 -11.06 -1.77 12.53
C ALA A 120 -9.84 -2.63 12.25
N VAL A 121 -8.87 -2.57 13.14
CA VAL A 121 -7.74 -3.51 13.20
C VAL A 121 -8.21 -4.80 13.87
N LEU A 122 -8.12 -5.91 13.16
CA LEU A 122 -8.46 -7.24 13.69
C LEU A 122 -7.24 -7.89 14.36
N GLU A 123 -6.09 -7.78 13.71
CA GLU A 123 -4.82 -8.30 14.20
C GLU A 123 -3.68 -7.36 13.78
N GLU A 124 -2.74 -7.11 14.68
CA GLU A 124 -1.57 -6.27 14.43
C GLU A 124 -0.41 -6.75 15.28
N ASN A 125 0.66 -7.21 14.65
CA ASN A 125 1.80 -7.79 15.32
C ASN A 125 3.09 -7.18 14.78
N MET A 126 4.06 -6.95 15.66
CA MET A 126 5.43 -6.64 15.29
C MET A 126 6.39 -7.52 16.07
N PHE A 127 7.15 -8.29 15.31
CA PHE A 127 8.22 -9.14 15.80
C PHE A 127 9.57 -8.51 15.46
N TYR A 128 10.57 -8.82 16.26
CA TYR A 128 11.95 -8.40 16.00
C TYR A 128 12.92 -9.53 16.32
N GLY A 129 14.08 -9.50 15.70
CA GLY A 129 15.17 -10.42 15.94
C GLY A 129 16.49 -9.85 15.43
N LYS A 130 17.57 -10.56 15.70
CA LYS A 130 18.86 -10.27 15.05
C LYS A 130 18.96 -11.10 13.77
N PRO A 131 19.42 -10.52 12.65
CA PRO A 131 19.67 -11.28 11.43
C PRO A 131 20.58 -12.50 11.71
N GLY A 132 20.19 -13.66 11.18
CA GLY A 132 20.93 -14.91 11.39
C GLY A 132 20.77 -15.56 12.77
N SER A 133 19.88 -15.05 13.64
CA SER A 133 19.52 -15.67 14.92
C SER A 133 18.12 -16.25 14.88
N ASP A 134 17.91 -17.38 15.51
CA ASP A 134 16.59 -17.98 15.72
C ASP A 134 15.79 -17.30 16.84
N ASP A 135 16.42 -16.40 17.61
CA ASP A 135 15.79 -15.68 18.69
C ASP A 135 14.92 -14.54 18.15
N ALA A 136 13.60 -14.70 18.23
CA ALA A 136 12.63 -13.68 17.89
C ALA A 136 11.89 -13.20 19.14
N GLY A 137 11.81 -11.88 19.30
CA GLY A 137 11.00 -11.24 20.33
C GLY A 137 9.74 -10.62 19.75
N VAL A 138 8.77 -10.37 20.61
CA VAL A 138 7.56 -9.61 20.28
C VAL A 138 7.77 -8.16 20.72
N LEU A 139 7.64 -7.21 19.79
CA LEU A 139 7.63 -5.80 20.14
C LEU A 139 6.23 -5.40 20.64
N PHE A 140 5.21 -5.78 19.87
CA PHE A 140 3.81 -5.74 20.29
C PHE A 140 2.98 -6.78 19.51
N ALA A 141 1.88 -7.22 20.09
CA ALA A 141 0.89 -8.06 19.44
C ALA A 141 -0.51 -7.68 19.93
N ARG A 142 -1.43 -7.51 18.99
CA ARG A 142 -2.82 -7.19 19.22
C ARG A 142 -3.70 -8.13 18.42
N LYS A 143 -4.67 -8.76 19.10
CA LYS A 143 -5.69 -9.57 18.45
C LYS A 143 -7.01 -9.38 19.16
N ALA A 144 -7.99 -8.85 18.43
CA ALA A 144 -9.26 -8.44 19.00
C ALA A 144 -9.07 -7.53 20.24
N ASN A 145 -9.42 -8.02 21.44
CA ASN A 145 -9.29 -7.28 22.71
C ASN A 145 -8.03 -7.61 23.50
N GLU A 146 -7.22 -8.55 22.99
CA GLU A 146 -5.96 -8.92 23.63
C GLU A 146 -4.84 -8.05 23.11
N LEU A 147 -4.05 -7.48 24.04
CA LEU A 147 -2.89 -6.66 23.75
C LEU A 147 -1.71 -7.14 24.57
N HIS A 148 -0.62 -7.49 23.89
CA HIS A 148 0.66 -7.81 24.48
C HIS A 148 1.71 -6.79 24.03
N ILE A 149 2.40 -6.20 25.00
CA ILE A 149 3.49 -5.24 24.74
C ILE A 149 4.78 -5.88 25.25
N GLY A 150 5.73 -6.06 24.36
CA GLY A 150 7.04 -6.61 24.67
C GLY A 150 7.93 -5.60 25.42
N ASN A 151 8.94 -6.10 26.12
CA ASN A 151 9.84 -5.27 26.93
C ASN A 151 10.59 -4.22 26.10
N GLU A 152 10.91 -4.52 24.85
CA GLU A 152 11.63 -3.63 23.94
C GLU A 152 10.74 -2.57 23.29
N ALA A 153 9.44 -2.63 23.45
CA ALA A 153 8.52 -1.61 22.90
C ALA A 153 8.60 -0.26 23.63
N GLY A 154 9.24 -0.23 24.80
CA GLY A 154 9.30 0.96 25.64
C GLY A 154 8.00 1.19 26.44
N LYS A 155 7.87 2.36 27.04
CA LYS A 155 6.67 2.72 27.80
C LYS A 155 5.60 3.18 26.83
N MET A 156 4.73 2.27 26.44
CA MET A 156 3.53 2.58 25.69
C MET A 156 2.35 2.59 26.68
N ASP A 157 1.69 3.72 26.87
CA ASP A 157 0.49 3.81 27.70
C ASP A 157 -0.77 3.65 26.84
N PHE A 158 -1.45 2.53 27.03
CA PHE A 158 -2.67 2.18 26.32
C PHE A 158 -3.85 2.01 27.27
N SER A 159 -4.23 3.07 27.96
CA SER A 159 -5.45 3.02 28.79
C SER A 159 -6.70 2.77 27.93
N THR A 160 -6.69 3.22 26.67
CA THR A 160 -7.75 2.93 25.67
C THR A 160 -7.18 2.98 24.25
N LEU A 161 -7.18 1.84 23.55
CA LEU A 161 -6.78 1.76 22.15
C LEU A 161 -8.03 1.66 21.24
N PRO A 162 -8.37 2.70 20.46
CA PRO A 162 -9.49 2.65 19.54
C PRO A 162 -9.30 1.57 18.47
N ALA A 163 -10.40 0.95 18.03
CA ALA A 163 -10.36 -0.13 17.04
C ALA A 163 -9.74 0.31 15.69
N GLY A 164 -9.91 1.57 15.31
CA GLY A 164 -9.40 2.13 14.05
C GLY A 164 -8.00 2.72 14.11
N VAL A 165 -7.23 2.51 15.19
CA VAL A 165 -5.89 3.09 15.40
C VAL A 165 -4.84 2.01 15.37
N SER A 166 -3.77 2.19 14.63
CA SER A 166 -2.61 1.29 14.56
C SER A 166 -1.64 1.54 15.72
N LEU A 167 -1.05 0.48 16.24
CA LEU A 167 0.01 0.51 17.26
C LEU A 167 1.31 1.15 16.74
N LEU A 168 1.54 1.16 15.44
CA LEU A 168 2.69 1.86 14.84
C LEU A 168 2.77 3.33 15.23
N ARG A 169 1.63 3.97 15.45
CA ARG A 169 1.54 5.39 15.88
C ARG A 169 2.27 5.65 17.20
N TYR A 170 2.34 4.67 18.07
CA TYR A 170 2.91 4.79 19.41
C TYR A 170 4.38 4.39 19.50
N LEU A 171 4.98 3.91 18.37
CA LEU A 171 6.42 3.73 18.31
C LEU A 171 7.13 5.07 18.42
N ASP A 172 7.96 5.23 19.45
CA ASP A 172 8.69 6.46 19.70
C ASP A 172 10.08 6.44 19.07
N PRO A 173 10.38 7.32 18.11
CA PRO A 173 11.72 7.46 17.54
C PRO A 173 12.79 7.89 18.56
N LYS A 174 12.36 8.41 19.73
CA LYS A 174 13.21 8.82 20.84
C LYS A 174 13.23 7.79 21.99
N SER A 175 12.66 6.61 21.75
CA SER A 175 12.66 5.52 22.75
C SER A 175 14.06 5.23 23.26
N SER A 176 14.15 4.84 24.52
CA SER A 176 15.40 4.31 25.10
C SER A 176 15.76 2.91 24.57
N SER A 177 14.78 2.16 24.06
CA SER A 177 15.02 0.90 23.37
C SER A 177 15.54 1.14 21.96
N GLU A 178 16.74 0.63 21.65
CA GLU A 178 17.30 0.68 20.30
C GLU A 178 16.44 -0.08 19.27
N CYS A 179 15.74 -1.13 19.70
CA CYS A 179 14.82 -1.91 18.89
C CYS A 179 13.60 -1.06 18.49
N ALA A 180 12.87 -0.47 19.44
CA ALA A 180 11.70 0.37 19.16
C ALA A 180 12.08 1.59 18.32
N LYS A 181 13.20 2.23 18.62
CA LYS A 181 13.75 3.36 17.86
C LYS A 181 14.08 2.97 16.42
N ALA A 182 14.70 1.79 16.20
CA ALA A 182 14.99 1.28 14.87
C ALA A 182 13.72 1.04 14.07
N ALA A 183 12.70 0.40 14.65
CA ALA A 183 11.41 0.18 14.02
C ALA A 183 10.74 1.51 13.63
N ALA A 184 10.59 2.45 14.57
CA ALA A 184 9.99 3.77 14.33
C ALA A 184 10.73 4.56 13.24
N SER A 185 12.07 4.55 13.26
CA SER A 185 12.90 5.27 12.29
C SER A 185 12.77 4.70 10.88
N TRP A 186 12.51 3.40 10.73
CA TRP A 186 12.31 2.81 9.41
C TRP A 186 11.07 3.40 8.72
N PHE A 187 9.93 3.40 9.39
CA PHE A 187 8.68 3.93 8.82
C PHE A 187 8.77 5.42 8.49
N SER A 188 9.47 6.22 9.29
CA SER A 188 9.62 7.66 9.06
C SER A 188 10.59 8.01 7.93
N GLN A 189 11.49 7.09 7.54
CA GLN A 189 12.51 7.31 6.52
C GLN A 189 12.21 6.67 5.17
N VAL A 190 11.11 5.93 5.04
CA VAL A 190 10.67 5.45 3.73
C VAL A 190 10.15 6.63 2.91
N LEU A 191 10.77 6.88 1.77
CA LEU A 191 10.41 7.96 0.87
C LEU A 191 9.55 7.41 -0.28
N PHE A 192 8.44 8.06 -0.52
CA PHE A 192 7.57 7.79 -1.66
C PHE A 192 7.58 9.02 -2.58
N PHE A 193 7.94 8.80 -3.83
CA PHE A 193 7.86 9.81 -4.87
C PHE A 193 6.65 9.50 -5.73
N ARG A 194 5.67 10.39 -5.71
CA ARG A 194 4.55 10.38 -6.64
C ARG A 194 4.78 11.48 -7.65
N GLU A 195 4.77 11.12 -8.90
CA GLU A 195 4.73 12.10 -9.96
C GLU A 195 3.34 12.73 -9.94
N HIS A 196 3.27 13.95 -9.47
CA HIS A 196 2.12 14.86 -9.45
C HIS A 196 0.87 14.44 -8.62
N ASP A 197 0.54 15.26 -7.65
CA ASP A 197 -0.82 15.41 -7.13
C ASP A 197 -1.66 16.10 -8.20
N TYR A 198 -2.24 15.34 -9.14
CA TYR A 198 -3.22 15.87 -10.10
C TYR A 198 -4.53 16.14 -9.34
N LYS A 199 -4.59 17.31 -8.74
CA LYS A 199 -5.80 17.78 -8.02
C LYS A 199 -6.81 18.43 -8.93
N LYS A 200 -6.49 18.63 -10.22
CA LYS A 200 -7.41 19.29 -11.17
C LYS A 200 -7.78 18.34 -12.29
N ALA A 201 -9.06 18.27 -12.59
CA ALA A 201 -9.50 17.65 -13.82
C ALA A 201 -8.77 18.31 -15.00
N PRO A 202 -8.26 17.54 -15.98
CA PRO A 202 -7.64 18.11 -17.16
C PRO A 202 -8.61 19.03 -17.89
N ASP A 203 -8.08 20.05 -18.56
CA ASP A 203 -8.89 20.97 -19.38
C ASP A 203 -9.29 20.23 -20.68
N LEU A 204 -10.33 19.44 -20.56
CA LEU A 204 -10.87 18.61 -21.65
C LEU A 204 -12.10 19.26 -22.28
N PRO A 205 -12.29 19.12 -23.60
CA PRO A 205 -13.48 19.59 -24.28
C PRO A 205 -14.77 18.97 -23.71
N SER A 206 -15.80 19.76 -23.55
CA SER A 206 -17.13 19.32 -23.14
C SER A 206 -18.08 19.04 -24.31
N GLU A 207 -17.79 19.58 -25.49
CA GLU A 207 -18.60 19.40 -26.69
C GLU A 207 -18.53 17.95 -27.19
N VAL A 208 -19.68 17.41 -27.62
CA VAL A 208 -19.83 15.96 -27.93
C VAL A 208 -18.88 15.51 -29.04
N GLU A 209 -18.73 16.30 -30.07
CA GLU A 209 -17.90 15.95 -31.24
C GLU A 209 -16.41 15.91 -30.89
N GLU A 210 -15.93 16.91 -30.16
CA GLU A 210 -14.54 16.99 -29.71
C GLU A 210 -14.22 15.87 -28.66
N ARG A 211 -15.14 15.61 -27.75
CA ARG A 211 -15.05 14.55 -26.76
C ARG A 211 -14.91 13.17 -27.41
N GLN A 212 -15.69 12.89 -28.47
CA GLN A 212 -15.58 11.64 -29.22
C GLN A 212 -14.23 11.47 -29.94
N VAL A 213 -13.61 12.57 -30.38
CA VAL A 213 -12.27 12.51 -30.96
C VAL A 213 -11.25 12.06 -29.94
N ILE A 214 -11.30 12.62 -28.74
CA ILE A 214 -10.42 12.21 -27.64
C ILE A 214 -10.64 10.75 -27.27
N CYS A 215 -11.87 10.30 -27.09
CA CYS A 215 -12.17 8.90 -26.78
C CYS A 215 -11.63 7.94 -27.85
N ARG A 216 -11.75 8.27 -29.14
CA ARG A 216 -11.17 7.47 -30.24
C ARG A 216 -9.64 7.44 -30.20
N LEU A 217 -8.99 8.54 -29.83
CA LEU A 217 -7.54 8.57 -29.66
C LEU A 217 -7.11 7.66 -28.51
N LEU A 218 -7.81 7.71 -27.37
CA LEU A 218 -7.53 6.86 -26.23
C LEU A 218 -7.74 5.37 -26.56
N GLN A 219 -8.82 5.04 -27.29
CA GLN A 219 -9.06 3.67 -27.77
C GLN A 219 -7.98 3.19 -28.73
N ALA A 220 -7.47 4.07 -29.60
CA ALA A 220 -6.34 3.76 -30.49
C ALA A 220 -5.03 3.50 -29.73
N MET A 221 -4.93 3.95 -28.47
CA MET A 221 -3.82 3.70 -27.55
C MET A 221 -4.08 2.51 -26.61
N ASP A 222 -5.06 1.64 -26.94
CA ASP A 222 -5.47 0.49 -26.15
C ASP A 222 -6.04 0.86 -24.77
N ILE A 223 -6.70 2.03 -24.68
CA ILE A 223 -7.35 2.52 -23.46
C ILE A 223 -8.85 2.51 -23.72
N ASP A 224 -9.57 1.59 -23.05
CA ASP A 224 -10.99 1.31 -23.28
C ASP A 224 -11.89 2.32 -22.55
N ILE A 225 -11.85 3.58 -22.96
CA ILE A 225 -12.77 4.63 -22.53
C ILE A 225 -13.77 4.90 -23.65
N LEU A 226 -15.06 4.73 -23.35
CA LEU A 226 -16.15 4.97 -24.29
C LEU A 226 -16.57 6.44 -24.34
N ASP A 227 -16.57 7.10 -23.18
CA ASP A 227 -16.95 8.51 -23.02
C ASP A 227 -16.40 9.07 -21.69
N TYR A 228 -16.49 10.39 -21.53
CA TYR A 228 -16.22 11.05 -20.26
C TYR A 228 -17.21 12.20 -20.01
N SER A 229 -17.39 12.55 -18.76
CA SER A 229 -18.20 13.69 -18.33
C SER A 229 -17.47 14.51 -17.26
N ILE A 230 -17.65 15.83 -17.33
CA ILE A 230 -17.12 16.75 -16.33
C ILE A 230 -18.30 17.21 -15.47
N THR A 231 -18.29 16.86 -14.20
CA THR A 231 -19.35 17.20 -13.24
C THR A 231 -18.82 18.21 -12.23
N LYS A 232 -19.64 19.21 -11.90
CA LYS A 232 -19.38 20.11 -10.76
C LYS A 232 -20.31 19.71 -9.64
N GLU A 233 -19.75 19.14 -8.57
CA GLU A 233 -20.53 18.90 -7.35
C GLU A 233 -20.72 20.20 -6.57
N GLN A 234 -21.94 20.42 -6.06
CA GLN A 234 -22.24 21.58 -5.23
C GLN A 234 -21.41 21.49 -3.93
N GLY A 235 -20.53 22.46 -3.72
CA GLY A 235 -19.69 22.55 -2.54
C GLY A 235 -18.21 22.18 -2.74
N PHE A 236 -17.81 21.79 -3.95
CA PHE A 236 -16.41 21.59 -4.32
C PHE A 236 -16.02 22.58 -5.42
N ASP A 237 -14.87 23.25 -5.24
CA ASP A 237 -14.37 24.25 -6.18
C ASP A 237 -13.81 23.64 -7.47
N ASP A 238 -13.40 22.37 -7.45
CA ASP A 238 -12.79 21.69 -8.59
C ASP A 238 -13.79 20.74 -9.27
N PRO A 239 -13.90 20.76 -10.61
CA PRO A 239 -14.72 19.82 -11.36
C PRO A 239 -14.19 18.41 -11.29
N SER A 240 -15.07 17.42 -11.13
CA SER A 240 -14.74 16.00 -11.17
C SER A 240 -14.89 15.45 -12.59
N LEU A 241 -13.87 14.73 -13.07
CA LEU A 241 -13.90 14.01 -14.35
C LEU A 241 -14.33 12.56 -14.07
N ILE A 242 -15.39 12.12 -14.75
CA ILE A 242 -15.91 10.75 -14.68
C ILE A 242 -15.72 10.10 -16.03
N LEU A 243 -15.11 8.91 -16.05
CA LEU A 243 -14.86 8.11 -17.23
C LEU A 243 -15.89 6.99 -17.35
N THR A 244 -16.30 6.71 -18.57
CA THR A 244 -17.24 5.63 -18.90
C THR A 244 -16.50 4.50 -19.61
N HIS A 245 -16.53 3.32 -19.00
CA HIS A 245 -15.92 2.11 -19.56
C HIS A 245 -16.98 1.10 -20.03
N GLY A 246 -16.59 0.28 -21.00
CA GLY A 246 -17.39 -0.84 -21.47
C GLY A 246 -17.10 -2.11 -20.68
N LYS A 247 -18.09 -2.99 -20.55
CA LYS A 247 -17.92 -4.36 -20.10
C LYS A 247 -18.07 -5.34 -21.24
N ALA A 248 -17.50 -6.52 -21.11
CA ALA A 248 -17.62 -7.59 -22.09
C ALA A 248 -19.07 -8.04 -22.31
N ASP A 249 -19.98 -7.78 -21.37
CA ASP A 249 -21.42 -8.07 -21.42
C ASP A 249 -22.24 -6.96 -22.12
N GLY A 250 -21.59 -5.91 -22.63
CA GLY A 250 -22.22 -4.76 -23.27
C GLY A 250 -22.74 -3.69 -22.31
N ASN A 251 -22.61 -3.87 -21.02
CA ASN A 251 -22.94 -2.84 -20.03
C ASN A 251 -21.81 -1.81 -19.91
N THR A 252 -22.13 -0.64 -19.35
CA THR A 252 -21.16 0.40 -19.04
C THR A 252 -21.02 0.57 -17.51
N PHE A 253 -19.87 1.06 -17.07
CA PHE A 253 -19.65 1.48 -15.69
C PHE A 253 -18.87 2.80 -15.66
N PHE A 254 -18.98 3.51 -14.54
CA PHE A 254 -18.40 4.81 -14.35
C PHE A 254 -17.29 4.75 -13.31
N VAL A 255 -16.17 5.39 -13.63
CA VAL A 255 -15.00 5.49 -12.73
C VAL A 255 -14.60 6.95 -12.62
N SER A 256 -14.34 7.41 -11.41
CA SER A 256 -13.73 8.73 -11.22
C SER A 256 -12.31 8.73 -11.77
N PHE A 257 -11.90 9.79 -12.44
CA PHE A 257 -10.54 9.95 -12.97
C PHE A 257 -9.45 9.72 -11.90
N ASN A 258 -9.71 10.13 -10.66
CA ASN A 258 -8.80 9.93 -9.55
C ASN A 258 -8.67 8.46 -9.10
N GLU A 259 -9.58 7.59 -9.53
CA GLU A 259 -9.58 6.14 -9.25
C GLU A 259 -8.99 5.32 -10.40
N GLU A 260 -8.69 5.99 -11.54
CA GLU A 260 -8.07 5.37 -12.70
C GLU A 260 -6.60 5.02 -12.49
N SER A 261 -6.07 4.24 -13.41
CA SER A 261 -4.64 3.91 -13.40
C SER A 261 -3.78 5.15 -13.67
N LEU A 262 -2.63 5.24 -13.02
CA LEU A 262 -1.68 6.35 -13.20
C LEU A 262 -1.28 6.57 -14.66
N SER A 263 -1.19 5.52 -15.47
CA SER A 263 -0.87 5.63 -16.89
C SER A 263 -1.95 6.34 -17.70
N LEU A 264 -3.20 6.30 -17.26
CA LEU A 264 -4.29 7.07 -17.88
C LEU A 264 -4.25 8.54 -17.43
N ILE A 265 -3.87 8.77 -16.19
CA ILE A 265 -3.76 10.13 -15.62
C ILE A 265 -2.63 10.92 -16.30
N HIS A 266 -1.64 10.25 -16.89
CA HIS A 266 -0.47 10.86 -17.55
C HIS A 266 -0.60 11.08 -19.05
N ILE A 267 -1.74 10.76 -19.67
CA ILE A 267 -2.03 11.03 -21.05
C ILE A 267 -2.75 12.39 -21.19
#